data_356741ea6b4fa4e85776f6d605264fed
#
_entry.id   356741ea6b4fa4e85776f6d605264fed
#
_cell.length_a   1.000
_cell.length_b   1.000
_cell.length_c   1.000
_cell.angle_alpha   90.00
_cell.angle_beta   90.00
_cell.angle_gamma   90.00
#
_symmetry.space_group_name_H-M   'P 1'
#
loop_
_entity.id
_entity.type
_entity.pdbx_description
1 polymer ?
#
loop_
_entity_poly.entity_id
_entity_poly.type
_entity_poly.pdbx_seq_one_letter_code
_entity_poly.pdbx_strand_id
1 'polypeptide(L)'
;WITMPKYGADGDVMEVSLTTVKVRNWDKTITTVPPYALVNDSFQNWRGMFDIGGRRVKRSIHIDMNTVRFCTEEELAHFKQQPWMEGFEETGKEEVNLYLFRHYLDYYLRHHPKVNQDMIMLVRQLQPTEHGMPIELYFFSANTAWVKYEALQAEVFDHVLAVVHRFGLKVFQSPTGLDLQSLAKDA
;
A
#
# COMPACT_ATOMS: atom_id res chain seq x y z
N TRP A 1 -3.60 -22.91 1.89
CA TRP A 1 -2.68 -22.22 1.00
C TRP A 1 -1.29 -22.11 1.65
N ILE A 2 -0.26 -22.54 0.91
CA ILE A 2 1.15 -22.41 1.27
C ILE A 2 1.94 -21.79 0.10
N THR A 3 3.06 -21.14 0.44
CA THR A 3 4.04 -20.64 -0.55
C THR A 3 5.42 -21.18 -0.20
N MET A 4 6.04 -21.91 -1.14
CA MET A 4 7.40 -22.46 -1.06
C MET A 4 8.19 -22.09 -2.32
N PRO A 5 8.83 -20.91 -2.37
CA PRO A 5 9.48 -20.43 -3.60
C PRO A 5 10.58 -21.39 -4.12
N LYS A 6 11.32 -22.01 -3.20
CA LYS A 6 12.40 -22.97 -3.53
C LYS A 6 11.89 -24.16 -4.37
N TYR A 7 10.61 -24.52 -4.22
CA TYR A 7 9.99 -25.65 -4.91
C TYR A 7 9.01 -25.22 -5.99
N GLY A 8 8.86 -23.92 -6.22
CA GLY A 8 7.88 -23.39 -7.17
C GLY A 8 6.43 -23.72 -6.78
N ALA A 9 6.16 -23.86 -5.48
CA ALA A 9 4.82 -24.13 -4.97
C ALA A 9 4.21 -22.84 -4.38
N ASP A 10 3.06 -22.42 -4.91
CA ASP A 10 2.24 -21.32 -4.41
C ASP A 10 0.75 -21.61 -4.70
N GLY A 11 0.07 -22.17 -3.73
CA GLY A 11 -1.32 -22.58 -3.90
C GLY A 11 -1.83 -23.48 -2.78
N ASP A 12 -2.94 -24.16 -3.05
CA ASP A 12 -3.63 -25.00 -2.07
C ASP A 12 -3.04 -26.41 -1.99
N VAL A 13 -2.76 -26.87 -0.77
CA VAL A 13 -2.39 -28.25 -0.52
C VAL A 13 -3.59 -29.14 -0.77
N MET A 14 -3.47 -30.04 -1.77
CA MET A 14 -4.52 -30.97 -2.16
C MET A 14 -4.43 -32.31 -1.43
N GLU A 15 -3.21 -32.79 -1.26
CA GLU A 15 -2.94 -34.14 -0.74
C GLU A 15 -1.62 -34.13 0.04
N VAL A 16 -1.62 -34.81 1.17
CA VAL A 16 -0.42 -35.10 1.95
C VAL A 16 -0.36 -36.62 2.11
N SER A 17 0.66 -37.25 1.54
CA SER A 17 0.94 -38.67 1.66
C SER A 17 2.28 -38.89 2.35
N LEU A 18 2.65 -40.16 2.59
CA LEU A 18 3.95 -40.52 3.18
C LEU A 18 5.15 -40.08 2.32
N THR A 19 4.96 -40.03 1.02
CA THR A 19 6.06 -39.78 0.05
C THR A 19 5.93 -38.46 -0.70
N THR A 20 4.74 -37.86 -0.74
CA THR A 20 4.48 -36.67 -1.55
C THR A 20 3.46 -35.74 -0.92
N VAL A 21 3.67 -34.45 -1.10
CA VAL A 21 2.69 -33.39 -0.85
C VAL A 21 2.39 -32.74 -2.20
N LYS A 22 1.11 -32.74 -2.63
CA LYS A 22 0.68 -32.12 -3.87
C LYS A 22 0.08 -30.74 -3.57
N VAL A 23 0.62 -29.72 -4.23
CA VAL A 23 0.15 -28.33 -4.14
C VAL A 23 -0.41 -27.93 -5.51
N ARG A 24 -1.68 -27.53 -5.55
CA ARG A 24 -2.29 -26.91 -6.74
C ARG A 24 -1.98 -25.43 -6.73
N ASN A 25 -1.09 -25.02 -7.61
CA ASN A 25 -0.72 -23.63 -7.83
C ASN A 25 -1.89 -22.79 -8.36
N TRP A 26 -1.78 -21.48 -8.28
CA TRP A 26 -2.80 -20.55 -8.77
C TRP A 26 -3.00 -20.60 -10.28
N ASP A 27 -1.96 -20.94 -11.04
CA ASP A 27 -2.02 -21.21 -12.51
C ASP A 27 -2.62 -22.57 -12.88
N LYS A 28 -3.09 -23.35 -11.87
CA LYS A 28 -3.67 -24.70 -11.98
C LYS A 28 -2.68 -25.83 -12.26
N THR A 29 -1.39 -25.54 -12.30
CA THR A 29 -0.36 -26.59 -12.30
C THR A 29 -0.29 -27.28 -10.93
N ILE A 30 0.26 -28.47 -10.89
CA ILE A 30 0.46 -29.23 -9.64
C ILE A 30 1.96 -29.38 -9.39
N THR A 31 2.43 -28.81 -8.29
CA THR A 31 3.79 -29.04 -7.80
C THR A 31 3.75 -30.17 -6.76
N THR A 32 4.64 -31.14 -6.94
CA THR A 32 4.84 -32.23 -5.96
C THR A 32 6.08 -31.94 -5.14
N VAL A 33 5.92 -31.86 -3.82
CA VAL A 33 6.98 -31.55 -2.87
C VAL A 33 7.17 -32.76 -1.96
N PRO A 34 8.41 -33.21 -1.68
CA PRO A 34 8.62 -34.29 -0.74
C PRO A 34 8.31 -33.83 0.70
N PRO A 35 7.69 -34.66 1.56
CA PRO A 35 7.29 -34.26 2.92
C PRO A 35 8.42 -33.71 3.79
N TYR A 36 9.63 -34.23 3.64
CA TYR A 36 10.78 -33.76 4.40
C TYR A 36 11.09 -32.27 4.14
N ALA A 37 10.72 -31.74 2.97
CA ALA A 37 10.92 -30.32 2.65
C ALA A 37 10.08 -29.40 3.53
N LEU A 38 8.88 -29.83 3.92
CA LEU A 38 8.02 -29.09 4.86
C LEU A 38 8.55 -29.09 6.30
N VAL A 39 9.47 -30.01 6.62
CA VAL A 39 10.10 -30.11 7.94
C VAL A 39 11.44 -29.34 7.96
N ASN A 40 12.22 -29.43 6.88
CA ASN A 40 13.58 -28.92 6.82
C ASN A 40 13.70 -27.51 6.22
N ASP A 41 12.75 -27.14 5.37
CA ASP A 41 12.76 -25.82 4.72
C ASP A 41 11.63 -24.93 5.28
N SER A 42 11.87 -23.62 5.25
CA SER A 42 10.84 -22.63 5.62
C SER A 42 9.80 -22.50 4.51
N PHE A 43 8.54 -22.34 4.89
CA PHE A 43 7.45 -22.01 3.99
C PHE A 43 6.47 -21.05 4.65
N GLN A 44 5.69 -20.33 3.84
CA GLN A 44 4.62 -19.48 4.34
C GLN A 44 3.32 -20.28 4.36
N ASN A 45 2.66 -20.31 5.52
CA ASN A 45 1.31 -20.85 5.68
C ASN A 45 0.33 -19.68 5.80
N TRP A 46 -0.58 -19.56 4.86
CA TRP A 46 -1.55 -18.46 4.81
C TRP A 46 -2.81 -18.69 5.64
N ARG A 47 -2.88 -19.80 6.37
CA ARG A 47 -4.02 -20.10 7.25
C ARG A 47 -4.30 -18.96 8.21
N GLY A 48 -3.26 -18.41 8.85
CA GLY A 48 -3.40 -17.31 9.79
C GLY A 48 -4.05 -16.05 9.21
N MET A 49 -3.85 -15.77 7.91
CA MET A 49 -4.50 -14.65 7.24
C MET A 49 -6.03 -14.83 7.19
N PHE A 50 -6.50 -16.06 6.92
CA PHE A 50 -7.93 -16.37 6.90
C PHE A 50 -8.53 -16.40 8.31
N ASP A 51 -7.81 -16.96 9.27
CA ASP A 51 -8.26 -17.09 10.66
C ASP A 51 -8.41 -15.71 11.34
N ILE A 52 -7.52 -14.76 11.02
CA ILE A 52 -7.56 -13.38 11.53
C ILE A 52 -8.56 -12.51 10.74
N GLY A 53 -8.91 -12.90 9.51
CA GLY A 53 -9.86 -12.17 8.68
C GLY A 53 -9.32 -10.85 8.11
N GLY A 54 -8.00 -10.76 7.85
CA GLY A 54 -7.38 -9.56 7.28
C GLY A 54 -6.23 -9.87 6.33
N ARG A 55 -6.24 -9.27 5.14
CA ARG A 55 -5.16 -9.39 4.18
C ARG A 55 -4.40 -8.07 4.07
N ARG A 56 -3.08 -8.13 4.31
CA ARG A 56 -2.21 -6.95 4.39
C ARG A 56 -2.04 -6.27 3.05
N VAL A 57 -2.25 -4.95 3.03
CA VAL A 57 -1.77 -4.03 2.01
C VAL A 57 -0.55 -3.29 2.54
N LYS A 58 0.52 -3.28 1.76
CA LYS A 58 1.76 -2.55 2.05
C LYS A 58 2.29 -2.00 0.73
N ARG A 59 1.93 -0.77 0.40
CA ARG A 59 2.32 -0.12 -0.85
C ARG A 59 2.66 1.34 -0.61
N SER A 60 3.57 1.87 -1.41
CA SER A 60 4.01 3.26 -1.34
C SER A 60 3.71 4.01 -2.63
N ILE A 61 3.45 5.31 -2.50
CA ILE A 61 3.62 6.28 -3.58
C ILE A 61 4.88 7.11 -3.29
N HIS A 62 5.51 7.62 -4.32
CA HIS A 62 6.70 8.46 -4.18
C HIS A 62 6.33 9.91 -4.47
N ILE A 63 6.56 10.78 -3.50
CA ILE A 63 6.28 12.22 -3.64
C ILE A 63 7.54 12.92 -4.14
N ASP A 64 7.37 13.80 -5.11
CA ASP A 64 8.42 14.71 -5.56
C ASP A 64 8.77 15.66 -4.41
N MET A 65 9.99 15.53 -3.87
CA MET A 65 10.46 16.29 -2.72
C MET A 65 10.48 17.80 -2.97
N ASN A 66 10.59 18.26 -4.21
CA ASN A 66 10.55 19.68 -4.55
C ASN A 66 9.16 20.31 -4.32
N THR A 67 8.13 19.48 -4.15
CA THR A 67 6.76 19.93 -3.87
C THR A 67 6.41 19.97 -2.39
N VAL A 68 7.32 19.49 -1.54
CA VAL A 68 7.15 19.51 -0.09
C VAL A 68 7.51 20.92 0.42
N ARG A 69 6.55 21.57 1.06
CA ARG A 69 6.66 22.95 1.56
C ARG A 69 5.73 23.20 2.74
N PHE A 70 5.89 24.32 3.39
CA PHE A 70 4.90 24.83 4.32
C PHE A 70 3.63 25.25 3.57
N CYS A 71 2.49 25.02 4.20
CA CYS A 71 1.20 25.49 3.68
C CYS A 71 1.09 27.00 3.83
N THR A 72 0.36 27.63 2.91
CA THR A 72 -0.04 29.04 3.05
C THR A 72 -1.12 29.17 4.12
N GLU A 73 -1.32 30.39 4.64
CA GLU A 73 -2.40 30.68 5.59
C GLU A 73 -3.79 30.36 5.00
N GLU A 74 -3.99 30.61 3.71
CA GLU A 74 -5.24 30.32 2.99
C GLU A 74 -5.48 28.79 2.90
N GLU A 75 -4.45 28.03 2.55
CA GLU A 75 -4.52 26.57 2.49
C GLU A 75 -4.86 26.00 3.87
N LEU A 76 -4.20 26.46 4.92
CA LEU A 76 -4.48 26.04 6.30
C LEU A 76 -5.88 26.39 6.74
N ALA A 77 -6.35 27.60 6.45
CA ALA A 77 -7.71 28.03 6.76
C ALA A 77 -8.75 27.17 6.05
N HIS A 78 -8.48 26.76 4.80
CA HIS A 78 -9.34 25.84 4.05
C HIS A 78 -9.33 24.43 4.65
N PHE A 79 -8.17 23.90 5.00
CA PHE A 79 -8.04 22.55 5.58
C PHE A 79 -8.69 22.46 6.96
N LYS A 80 -8.55 23.48 7.81
CA LYS A 80 -9.16 23.54 9.16
C LYS A 80 -10.70 23.42 9.15
N GLN A 81 -11.34 23.67 8.02
CA GLN A 81 -12.79 23.51 7.87
C GLN A 81 -13.20 22.06 7.50
N GLN A 82 -12.23 21.19 7.25
CA GLN A 82 -12.50 19.84 6.79
C GLN A 82 -12.68 18.86 7.96
N PRO A 83 -13.59 17.87 7.85
CA PRO A 83 -13.83 16.89 8.93
C PRO A 83 -12.58 16.10 9.35
N TRP A 84 -11.66 15.87 8.44
CA TRP A 84 -10.43 15.12 8.72
C TRP A 84 -9.41 15.90 9.57
N MET A 85 -9.63 17.19 9.82
CA MET A 85 -8.83 17.99 10.73
C MET A 85 -9.30 17.92 12.20
N GLU A 86 -10.42 17.23 12.45
CA GLU A 86 -10.87 17.02 13.84
C GLU A 86 -9.82 16.18 14.60
N GLY A 87 -9.35 16.70 15.72
CA GLY A 87 -8.30 16.08 16.53
C GLY A 87 -6.88 16.20 15.95
N PHE A 88 -6.68 17.02 14.91
CA PHE A 88 -5.35 17.31 14.39
C PHE A 88 -4.52 18.10 15.42
N GLU A 89 -3.32 17.58 15.72
CA GLU A 89 -2.35 18.26 16.59
C GLU A 89 -1.44 19.15 15.75
N GLU A 90 -1.60 20.47 15.91
CA GLU A 90 -0.74 21.44 15.23
C GLU A 90 0.70 21.33 15.73
N THR A 91 1.66 21.30 14.82
CA THR A 91 3.10 21.19 15.17
C THR A 91 3.72 22.56 15.48
N GLY A 92 3.06 23.65 15.09
CA GLY A 92 3.54 25.01 15.31
C GLY A 92 2.69 26.06 14.60
N LYS A 93 3.33 27.17 14.18
CA LYS A 93 2.67 28.23 13.42
C LYS A 93 2.50 27.87 11.94
N GLU A 94 3.37 27.02 11.44
CA GLU A 94 3.43 26.61 10.03
C GLU A 94 3.34 25.10 9.93
N GLU A 95 2.47 24.61 9.09
CA GLU A 95 2.27 23.17 8.86
C GLU A 95 2.78 22.77 7.48
N VAL A 96 3.47 21.61 7.43
CA VAL A 96 3.99 21.06 6.18
C VAL A 96 2.88 20.31 5.41
N ASN A 97 2.73 20.61 4.14
CA ASN A 97 1.71 20.00 3.27
C ASN A 97 1.78 18.45 3.26
N LEU A 98 2.97 17.87 3.29
CA LEU A 98 3.16 16.42 3.37
C LEU A 98 2.67 15.83 4.70
N TYR A 99 2.77 16.57 5.80
CA TYR A 99 2.25 16.15 7.10
C TYR A 99 0.72 16.11 7.07
N LEU A 100 0.09 17.17 6.57
CA LEU A 100 -1.37 17.23 6.39
C LEU A 100 -1.87 16.13 5.45
N PHE A 101 -1.15 15.86 4.38
CA PHE A 101 -1.49 14.77 3.46
C PHE A 101 -1.46 13.40 4.14
N ARG A 102 -0.42 13.10 4.95
CA ARG A 102 -0.37 11.84 5.71
C ARG A 102 -1.49 11.73 6.74
N HIS A 103 -1.81 12.83 7.42
CA HIS A 103 -2.94 12.87 8.36
C HIS A 103 -4.27 12.61 7.67
N TYR A 104 -4.49 13.25 6.52
CA TYR A 104 -5.66 12.98 5.68
C TYR A 104 -5.76 11.52 5.26
N LEU A 105 -4.67 10.91 4.83
CA LEU A 105 -4.67 9.50 4.41
C LEU A 105 -4.97 8.55 5.57
N ASP A 106 -4.47 8.83 6.78
CA ASP A 106 -4.81 8.06 7.98
C ASP A 106 -6.30 8.17 8.29
N TYR A 107 -6.84 9.38 8.26
CA TYR A 107 -8.29 9.61 8.40
C TYR A 107 -9.09 8.86 7.35
N TYR A 108 -8.71 8.94 6.08
CA TYR A 108 -9.38 8.26 4.98
C TYR A 108 -9.42 6.73 5.18
N LEU A 109 -8.31 6.12 5.55
CA LEU A 109 -8.24 4.69 5.80
C LEU A 109 -9.09 4.27 7.01
N ARG A 110 -9.10 5.08 8.08
CA ARG A 110 -9.92 4.82 9.29
C ARG A 110 -11.42 4.88 9.03
N HIS A 111 -11.84 5.63 8.04
CA HIS A 111 -13.25 5.76 7.67
C HIS A 111 -13.63 4.91 6.45
N HIS A 112 -12.69 4.12 5.93
CA HIS A 112 -12.95 3.32 4.74
C HIS A 112 -13.63 1.98 5.11
N PRO A 113 -14.86 1.70 4.60
CA PRO A 113 -15.68 0.55 5.06
C PRO A 113 -15.10 -0.83 4.73
N LYS A 114 -14.17 -0.91 3.78
CA LYS A 114 -13.53 -2.17 3.37
C LYS A 114 -12.16 -2.39 4.03
N VAL A 115 -11.68 -1.45 4.83
CA VAL A 115 -10.44 -1.55 5.62
C VAL A 115 -10.78 -2.14 6.99
N ASN A 116 -9.98 -3.10 7.44
CA ASN A 116 -10.14 -3.70 8.76
C ASN A 116 -9.65 -2.73 9.83
N GLN A 117 -10.59 -2.23 10.64
CA GLN A 117 -10.33 -1.19 11.65
C GLN A 117 -9.71 -1.75 12.95
N ASP A 118 -9.81 -3.07 13.17
CA ASP A 118 -9.29 -3.74 14.37
C ASP A 118 -7.79 -4.09 14.24
N MET A 119 -7.22 -3.92 13.04
CA MET A 119 -5.83 -4.22 12.75
C MET A 119 -4.96 -2.97 12.67
N ILE A 120 -3.63 -3.18 12.78
CA ILE A 120 -2.66 -2.11 12.64
C ILE A 120 -2.85 -1.40 11.31
N MET A 121 -2.96 -0.09 11.38
CA MET A 121 -3.05 0.81 10.26
C MET A 121 -2.10 1.97 10.49
N LEU A 122 -1.32 2.32 9.48
CA LEU A 122 -0.45 3.49 9.53
C LEU A 122 -0.13 4.03 8.14
N VAL A 123 0.03 5.32 8.07
CA VAL A 123 0.58 6.04 6.93
C VAL A 123 1.94 6.60 7.36
N ARG A 124 3.02 6.09 6.78
CA ARG A 124 4.36 6.46 7.19
C ARG A 124 5.23 6.94 6.05
N GLN A 125 6.16 7.80 6.39
CA GLN A 125 7.24 8.24 5.53
C GLN A 125 8.41 7.27 5.68
N LEU A 126 8.93 6.78 4.55
CA LEU A 126 10.14 5.97 4.51
C LEU A 126 11.36 6.85 4.19
N GLN A 127 12.54 6.24 4.15
CA GLN A 127 13.77 6.93 3.78
C GLN A 127 13.66 7.49 2.36
N PRO A 128 14.05 8.76 2.13
CA PRO A 128 14.11 9.33 0.79
C PRO A 128 14.97 8.51 -0.16
N THR A 129 14.57 8.47 -1.42
CA THR A 129 15.28 7.77 -2.50
C THR A 129 15.52 8.73 -3.67
N GLU A 130 16.25 8.28 -4.67
CA GLU A 130 16.40 8.97 -5.97
C GLU A 130 15.08 9.16 -6.72
N HIS A 131 14.05 8.39 -6.34
CA HIS A 131 12.69 8.49 -6.86
C HIS A 131 11.75 9.30 -5.95
N GLY A 132 12.29 10.16 -5.08
CA GLY A 132 11.52 11.01 -4.18
C GLY A 132 11.28 10.41 -2.81
N MET A 133 10.27 10.95 -2.11
CA MET A 133 9.89 10.58 -0.76
C MET A 133 8.80 9.51 -0.76
N PRO A 134 9.09 8.26 -0.37
CA PRO A 134 8.06 7.23 -0.30
C PRO A 134 7.11 7.46 0.88
N ILE A 135 5.82 7.51 0.59
CA ILE A 135 4.75 7.49 1.58
C ILE A 135 4.08 6.12 1.50
N GLU A 136 4.29 5.32 2.54
CA GLU A 136 3.77 3.96 2.61
C GLU A 136 2.43 3.94 3.34
N LEU A 137 1.43 3.33 2.69
CA LEU A 137 0.16 2.97 3.29
C LEU A 137 0.25 1.51 3.72
N TYR A 138 0.10 1.28 5.02
CA TYR A 138 0.09 -0.05 5.63
C TYR A 138 -1.24 -0.27 6.33
N PHE A 139 -2.03 -1.20 5.84
CA PHE A 139 -3.36 -1.50 6.39
C PHE A 139 -3.79 -2.92 6.00
N PHE A 140 -4.92 -3.36 6.52
CA PHE A 140 -5.49 -4.66 6.20
C PHE A 140 -6.86 -4.51 5.55
N SER A 141 -7.09 -5.28 4.48
CA SER A 141 -8.42 -5.45 3.89
C SER A 141 -9.30 -6.26 4.83
N ALA A 142 -10.56 -5.85 5.04
CA ALA A 142 -11.54 -6.63 5.79
C ALA A 142 -12.00 -7.90 5.05
N ASN A 143 -11.63 -8.05 3.77
CA ASN A 143 -11.95 -9.22 2.98
C ASN A 143 -10.67 -9.87 2.44
N THR A 144 -10.47 -11.15 2.68
CA THR A 144 -9.28 -11.90 2.29
C THR A 144 -9.35 -12.45 0.85
N ALA A 145 -10.54 -12.47 0.23
CA ALA A 145 -10.72 -12.95 -1.14
C ALA A 145 -9.92 -12.08 -2.13
N TRP A 146 -9.14 -12.74 -2.99
CA TRP A 146 -8.17 -12.08 -3.87
C TRP A 146 -8.77 -10.94 -4.70
N VAL A 147 -9.84 -11.21 -5.41
CA VAL A 147 -10.50 -10.21 -6.28
C VAL A 147 -10.95 -8.97 -5.49
N LYS A 148 -11.50 -9.18 -4.29
CA LYS A 148 -11.94 -8.07 -3.41
C LYS A 148 -10.78 -7.28 -2.83
N TYR A 149 -9.71 -7.99 -2.49
CA TYR A 149 -8.46 -7.39 -2.03
C TYR A 149 -7.79 -6.50 -3.10
N GLU A 150 -7.69 -7.00 -4.35
CA GLU A 150 -7.13 -6.20 -5.45
C GLU A 150 -8.01 -4.98 -5.79
N ALA A 151 -9.34 -5.16 -5.79
CA ALA A 151 -10.27 -4.06 -6.00
C ALA A 151 -10.13 -2.96 -4.92
N LEU A 152 -9.96 -3.35 -3.66
CA LEU A 152 -9.71 -2.38 -2.58
C LEU A 152 -8.39 -1.64 -2.76
N GLN A 153 -7.32 -2.35 -3.13
CA GLN A 153 -6.03 -1.71 -3.40
C GLN A 153 -6.15 -0.66 -4.51
N ALA A 154 -6.78 -1.03 -5.64
CA ALA A 154 -6.99 -0.11 -6.74
C ALA A 154 -7.80 1.12 -6.28
N GLU A 155 -8.94 0.92 -5.61
CA GLU A 155 -9.80 2.00 -5.10
C GLU A 155 -9.06 2.99 -4.20
N VAL A 156 -8.27 2.46 -3.24
CA VAL A 156 -7.48 3.30 -2.33
C VAL A 156 -6.41 4.08 -3.08
N PHE A 157 -5.65 3.42 -3.97
CA PHE A 157 -4.54 4.09 -4.65
C PHE A 157 -5.01 5.05 -5.75
N ASP A 158 -6.13 4.79 -6.42
CA ASP A 158 -6.78 5.75 -7.32
C ASP A 158 -7.17 7.02 -6.56
N HIS A 159 -7.75 6.86 -5.36
CA HIS A 159 -8.09 7.99 -4.50
C HIS A 159 -6.85 8.77 -4.06
N VAL A 160 -5.80 8.08 -3.60
CA VAL A 160 -4.53 8.69 -3.18
C VAL A 160 -3.91 9.51 -4.30
N LEU A 161 -3.85 8.96 -5.51
CA LEU A 161 -3.31 9.65 -6.69
C LEU A 161 -4.16 10.86 -7.11
N ALA A 162 -5.47 10.78 -6.97
CA ALA A 162 -6.37 11.89 -7.29
C ALA A 162 -6.29 13.03 -6.26
N VAL A 163 -6.13 12.70 -4.98
CA VAL A 163 -6.19 13.68 -3.90
C VAL A 163 -4.85 14.38 -3.63
N VAL A 164 -3.72 13.77 -3.95
CA VAL A 164 -2.37 14.28 -3.65
C VAL A 164 -2.16 15.73 -4.11
N HIS A 165 -2.72 16.08 -5.26
CA HIS A 165 -2.61 17.43 -5.82
C HIS A 165 -3.33 18.52 -5.02
N ARG A 166 -4.35 18.14 -4.22
CA ARG A 166 -5.06 19.08 -3.34
C ARG A 166 -4.19 19.61 -2.21
N PHE A 167 -3.09 18.90 -1.92
CA PHE A 167 -2.09 19.29 -0.93
C PHE A 167 -0.89 20.02 -1.57
N GLY A 168 -0.98 20.40 -2.85
CA GLY A 168 0.14 21.00 -3.58
C GLY A 168 1.31 20.05 -3.81
N LEU A 169 1.09 18.74 -3.62
CA LEU A 169 2.09 17.70 -3.82
C LEU A 169 2.00 17.10 -5.23
N LYS A 170 3.13 16.61 -5.72
CA LYS A 170 3.21 15.84 -6.97
C LYS A 170 3.80 14.47 -6.71
N VAL A 171 3.30 13.48 -7.42
CA VAL A 171 3.92 12.15 -7.45
C VAL A 171 5.17 12.23 -8.32
N PHE A 172 6.26 11.64 -7.83
CA PHE A 172 7.49 11.55 -8.62
C PHE A 172 7.27 10.64 -9.82
N GLN A 173 7.68 11.11 -10.98
CA GLN A 173 7.75 10.35 -12.22
C GLN A 173 9.06 10.68 -12.93
N SER A 174 9.71 9.68 -13.51
CA SER A 174 10.84 9.94 -14.39
C SER A 174 10.37 10.69 -15.65
N PRO A 175 11.14 11.66 -16.14
CA PRO A 175 10.77 12.40 -17.35
C PRO A 175 10.49 11.45 -18.52
N THR A 176 9.39 11.67 -19.19
CA THR A 176 9.01 10.94 -20.40
C THR A 176 9.51 11.69 -21.66
N GLY A 177 9.48 11.02 -22.81
CA GLY A 177 9.80 11.68 -24.07
C GLY A 177 8.89 12.89 -24.38
N LEU A 178 7.66 12.91 -23.87
CA LEU A 178 6.73 14.04 -24.00
C LEU A 178 7.17 15.24 -23.17
N ASP A 179 7.68 15.02 -21.97
CA ASP A 179 8.19 16.09 -21.10
C ASP A 179 9.42 16.76 -21.74
N LEU A 180 10.31 15.97 -22.36
CA LEU A 180 11.47 16.49 -23.08
C LEU A 180 11.06 17.27 -24.35
N GLN A 181 10.02 16.83 -25.05
CA GLN A 181 9.49 17.55 -26.22
C GLN A 181 8.84 18.87 -25.85
N SER A 182 8.21 18.99 -24.67
CA SER A 182 7.65 20.25 -24.19
C SER A 182 8.74 21.29 -23.94
N LEU A 183 9.84 20.87 -23.28
CA LEU A 183 11.00 21.74 -23.05
C LEU A 183 11.64 22.26 -24.35
N ALA A 184 11.66 21.44 -25.41
CA ALA A 184 12.20 21.83 -26.72
C ALA A 184 11.31 22.78 -27.52
N LYS A 185 10.03 22.93 -27.15
CA LYS A 185 9.10 23.86 -27.79
C LYS A 185 9.10 25.26 -27.15
N ASP A 186 9.52 25.32 -25.87
CA ASP A 186 9.58 26.57 -25.10
C ASP A 186 10.99 27.22 -25.14
N ALA A 187 11.93 26.61 -25.87
CA ALA A 187 13.30 27.08 -26.12
C ALA A 187 13.44 27.65 -27.54
#